data_c0db0ef7eaf6a48bcf083acc9d173ddc
#
_entry.id   c0db0ef7eaf6a48bcf083acc9d173ddc
#
_cell.length_a   1.000
_cell.length_b   1.000
_cell.length_c   1.000
_cell.angle_alpha   90.00
_cell.angle_beta   90.00
_cell.angle_gamma   90.00
#
_symmetry.space_group_name_H-M   'P 1'
#
loop_
_entity.id
_entity.type
_entity.pdbx_description
1 polymer ?
#
loop_
_entity_poly.entity_id
_entity_poly.type
_entity_poly.pdbx_seq_one_letter_code
_entity_poly.pdbx_strand_id
1 'polypeptide(L)'
;ITMPGDPDQVGDFEVRGVAPGAGPVRLVIDGDLGRAQVAQAGDDGRWSLRLRTDALVDPQAEHRLVAWQPATGAMSAPATFRVAREWRLLAQQDDPEGDDAGPDGRYRYPADPGWSRERPGDLRRVRALTSGGSLRLELEMHSVVSEWNAPSGFDHVAFTVYLGLPGRSGATLMPLQNATLPDGLHWNYRLRIGGWANALTGADGAAADHEGTPVSPGAQLEVDRAARRITITLPADALGDQFGVLDIGILW
;
A
#
# COMPACT_ATOMS: atom_id res chain seq x y z
N ILE A 1 -24.69 -12.73 -12.07
CA ILE A 1 -23.62 -12.97 -11.08
C ILE A 1 -24.21 -13.63 -9.84
N THR A 2 -23.53 -14.64 -9.34
CA THR A 2 -23.72 -15.21 -8.01
C THR A 2 -22.42 -15.14 -7.26
N MET A 3 -22.46 -14.57 -6.06
CA MET A 3 -21.35 -14.49 -5.14
C MET A 3 -21.67 -15.30 -3.88
N PRO A 4 -20.68 -15.58 -3.00
CA PRO A 4 -20.97 -16.11 -1.67
C PRO A 4 -22.04 -15.25 -0.97
N GLY A 5 -22.87 -15.89 -0.14
CA GLY A 5 -23.99 -15.19 0.52
C GLY A 5 -23.56 -14.17 1.57
N ASP A 6 -22.32 -14.22 2.04
CA ASP A 6 -21.73 -13.25 2.94
C ASP A 6 -21.10 -12.10 2.12
N PRO A 7 -21.51 -10.84 2.33
CA PRO A 7 -20.88 -9.70 1.66
C PRO A 7 -19.44 -9.45 2.13
N ASP A 8 -19.07 -9.92 3.32
CA ASP A 8 -17.73 -9.80 3.88
C ASP A 8 -16.90 -11.04 3.54
N GLN A 9 -16.04 -10.91 2.52
CA GLN A 9 -15.19 -11.99 2.04
C GLN A 9 -13.85 -12.00 2.78
N VAL A 10 -13.30 -13.18 2.99
CA VAL A 10 -11.94 -13.34 3.54
C VAL A 10 -10.99 -13.71 2.39
N GLY A 11 -10.30 -12.73 1.84
CA GLY A 11 -9.39 -12.93 0.72
C GLY A 11 -10.11 -13.21 -0.62
N ASP A 12 -9.48 -14.02 -1.47
CA ASP A 12 -10.02 -14.39 -2.78
C ASP A 12 -11.22 -15.32 -2.67
N PHE A 13 -12.24 -15.07 -3.44
CA PHE A 13 -13.49 -15.84 -3.40
C PHE A 13 -14.01 -16.21 -4.78
N GLU A 14 -14.87 -17.22 -4.85
CA GLU A 14 -15.43 -17.68 -6.10
C GLU A 14 -16.65 -16.85 -6.53
N VAL A 15 -16.63 -16.39 -7.77
CA VAL A 15 -17.76 -15.73 -8.43
C VAL A 15 -18.21 -16.59 -9.59
N ARG A 16 -19.51 -16.76 -9.76
CA ARG A 16 -20.13 -17.55 -10.82
C ARG A 16 -21.19 -16.75 -11.56
N GLY A 17 -21.50 -17.16 -12.76
CA GLY A 17 -22.58 -16.55 -13.50
C GLY A 17 -22.95 -17.31 -14.76
N VAL A 18 -23.91 -16.72 -15.46
CA VAL A 18 -24.33 -17.18 -16.79
C VAL A 18 -24.28 -15.99 -17.74
N ALA A 19 -23.62 -16.18 -18.86
CA ALA A 19 -23.52 -15.22 -19.95
C ALA A 19 -24.45 -15.66 -21.11
N PRO A 20 -24.88 -14.76 -22.02
CA PRO A 20 -25.74 -15.11 -23.15
C PRO A 20 -25.11 -16.08 -24.15
N GLY A 21 -23.80 -16.28 -24.13
CA GLY A 21 -23.09 -17.20 -25.00
C GLY A 21 -21.70 -17.53 -24.49
N ALA A 22 -21.02 -18.44 -25.20
CA ALA A 22 -19.65 -18.81 -24.91
C ALA A 22 -18.68 -17.63 -25.11
N GLY A 23 -17.53 -17.68 -24.44
CA GLY A 23 -16.43 -16.73 -24.60
C GLY A 23 -16.07 -15.93 -23.33
N PRO A 24 -15.20 -14.94 -23.48
CA PRO A 24 -14.66 -14.20 -22.34
C PRO A 24 -15.72 -13.32 -21.67
N VAL A 25 -15.75 -13.40 -20.34
CA VAL A 25 -16.53 -12.53 -19.44
C VAL A 25 -15.55 -11.77 -18.58
N ARG A 26 -15.60 -10.45 -18.62
CA ARG A 26 -14.76 -9.56 -17.83
C ARG A 26 -15.45 -9.22 -16.51
N LEU A 27 -14.76 -9.43 -15.40
CA LEU A 27 -15.20 -9.03 -14.08
C LEU A 27 -14.51 -7.72 -13.74
N VAL A 28 -15.28 -6.67 -13.67
CA VAL A 28 -14.83 -5.28 -13.47
C VAL A 28 -15.19 -4.86 -12.07
N ILE A 29 -14.19 -4.49 -11.28
CA ILE A 29 -14.37 -3.97 -9.91
C ILE A 29 -14.28 -2.44 -9.99
N ASP A 30 -15.22 -1.75 -9.39
CA ASP A 30 -15.28 -0.28 -9.27
C ASP A 30 -15.14 0.49 -10.59
N GLY A 31 -15.47 -0.18 -11.71
CA GLY A 31 -15.38 0.40 -13.03
C GLY A 31 -13.98 0.39 -13.65
N ASP A 32 -12.98 -0.20 -12.98
CA ASP A 32 -11.61 -0.29 -13.49
C ASP A 32 -11.46 -1.40 -14.54
N LEU A 33 -11.58 -1.02 -15.81
CA LEU A 33 -11.40 -1.92 -16.95
C LEU A 33 -9.95 -2.38 -17.14
N GLY A 34 -8.98 -1.61 -16.68
CA GLY A 34 -7.55 -1.93 -16.79
C GLY A 34 -7.16 -3.12 -15.92
N ARG A 35 -7.91 -3.37 -14.84
CA ARG A 35 -7.71 -4.47 -13.89
C ARG A 35 -8.79 -5.54 -13.96
N ALA A 36 -9.60 -5.54 -15.04
CA ALA A 36 -10.64 -6.54 -15.20
C ALA A 36 -10.05 -7.96 -15.24
N GLN A 37 -10.60 -8.84 -14.41
CA GLN A 37 -10.26 -10.26 -14.42
C GLN A 37 -11.17 -11.00 -15.41
N VAL A 38 -10.68 -12.06 -16.04
CA VAL A 38 -11.39 -12.70 -17.15
C VAL A 38 -11.73 -14.14 -16.81
N ALA A 39 -13.02 -14.46 -16.85
CA ALA A 39 -13.56 -15.81 -16.86
C ALA A 39 -13.88 -16.25 -18.29
N GLN A 40 -13.99 -17.56 -18.51
CA GLN A 40 -14.46 -18.13 -19.77
C GLN A 40 -15.85 -18.77 -19.58
N ALA A 41 -16.81 -18.31 -20.35
CA ALA A 41 -18.12 -18.95 -20.39
C ALA A 41 -18.07 -20.11 -21.37
N GLY A 42 -18.60 -21.27 -20.97
CA GLY A 42 -18.78 -22.44 -21.81
C GLY A 42 -19.94 -22.27 -22.81
N ASP A 43 -20.19 -23.30 -23.60
CA ASP A 43 -21.27 -23.31 -24.58
C ASP A 43 -22.67 -23.18 -23.96
N ASP A 44 -22.81 -23.59 -22.71
CA ASP A 44 -24.01 -23.40 -21.89
C ASP A 44 -24.10 -22.01 -21.26
N GLY A 45 -23.15 -21.13 -21.52
CA GLY A 45 -23.02 -19.79 -20.98
C GLY A 45 -22.52 -19.73 -19.54
N ARG A 46 -22.32 -20.87 -18.85
CA ARG A 46 -21.86 -20.88 -17.45
C ARG A 46 -20.39 -20.52 -17.36
N TRP A 47 -20.06 -19.75 -16.35
CA TRP A 47 -18.68 -19.39 -16.04
C TRP A 47 -18.46 -19.33 -14.52
N SER A 48 -17.22 -19.55 -14.11
CA SER A 48 -16.76 -19.29 -12.75
C SER A 48 -15.36 -18.71 -12.76
N LEU A 49 -15.03 -17.92 -11.74
CA LEU A 49 -13.70 -17.37 -11.52
C LEU A 49 -13.45 -17.22 -10.02
N ARG A 50 -12.27 -17.59 -9.58
CA ARG A 50 -11.76 -17.17 -8.28
C ARG A 50 -11.30 -15.72 -8.40
N LEU A 51 -12.12 -14.80 -7.89
CA LEU A 51 -11.84 -13.37 -7.93
C LEU A 51 -10.67 -13.06 -7.01
N ARG A 52 -9.62 -12.50 -7.57
CA ARG A 52 -8.46 -12.05 -6.79
C ARG A 52 -8.77 -10.69 -6.18
N THR A 53 -8.42 -10.53 -4.91
CA THR A 53 -8.69 -9.33 -4.11
C THR A 53 -7.42 -8.63 -3.63
N ASP A 54 -6.25 -9.17 -3.97
CA ASP A 54 -4.93 -8.66 -3.58
C ASP A 54 -4.62 -7.26 -4.15
N ALA A 55 -5.20 -6.93 -5.32
CA ALA A 55 -5.03 -5.65 -5.99
C ALA A 55 -6.01 -4.55 -5.55
N LEU A 56 -6.92 -4.84 -4.61
CA LEU A 56 -7.85 -3.86 -4.08
C LEU A 56 -7.11 -2.85 -3.22
N VAL A 57 -7.31 -1.57 -3.57
CA VAL A 57 -6.62 -0.44 -2.93
C VAL A 57 -7.08 -0.28 -1.48
N ASP A 58 -8.40 -0.28 -1.23
CA ASP A 58 -8.99 -0.35 0.11
C ASP A 58 -9.92 -1.57 0.19
N PRO A 59 -9.42 -2.74 0.62
CA PRO A 59 -10.22 -3.96 0.62
C PRO A 59 -11.42 -3.91 1.56
N GLN A 60 -11.39 -3.06 2.59
CA GLN A 60 -12.48 -2.91 3.56
C GLN A 60 -13.59 -1.95 3.09
N ALA A 61 -13.33 -1.16 2.05
CA ALA A 61 -14.37 -0.37 1.40
C ALA A 61 -15.42 -1.27 0.74
N GLU A 62 -16.61 -0.73 0.51
CA GLU A 62 -17.60 -1.41 -0.31
C GLU A 62 -17.19 -1.32 -1.78
N HIS A 63 -16.90 -2.48 -2.37
CA HIS A 63 -16.57 -2.63 -3.79
C HIS A 63 -17.80 -3.05 -4.60
N ARG A 64 -17.84 -2.61 -5.86
CA ARG A 64 -18.88 -2.96 -6.82
C ARG A 64 -18.31 -3.83 -7.93
N LEU A 65 -18.84 -5.02 -8.09
CA LEU A 65 -18.48 -5.98 -9.14
C LEU A 65 -19.53 -6.01 -10.23
N VAL A 66 -19.12 -5.91 -11.48
CA VAL A 66 -19.94 -6.09 -12.67
C VAL A 66 -19.29 -7.11 -13.56
N ALA A 67 -20.05 -8.11 -14.03
CA ALA A 67 -19.63 -9.00 -15.13
C ALA A 67 -20.09 -8.41 -16.47
N TRP A 68 -19.19 -8.33 -17.42
CA TRP A 68 -19.42 -7.80 -18.75
C TRP A 68 -18.91 -8.78 -19.82
N GLN A 69 -19.76 -9.12 -20.78
CA GLN A 69 -19.37 -9.91 -21.93
C GLN A 69 -19.24 -9.00 -23.17
N PRO A 70 -18.00 -8.65 -23.60
CA PRO A 70 -17.79 -7.71 -24.69
C PRO A 70 -18.44 -8.13 -26.01
N ALA A 71 -18.44 -9.44 -26.34
CA ALA A 71 -18.95 -9.98 -27.59
C ALA A 71 -20.45 -9.74 -27.77
N THR A 72 -21.22 -9.72 -26.69
CA THR A 72 -22.69 -9.55 -26.72
C THR A 72 -23.13 -8.19 -26.19
N GLY A 73 -22.22 -7.44 -25.53
CA GLY A 73 -22.54 -6.23 -24.83
C GLY A 73 -23.32 -6.44 -23.51
N ALA A 74 -23.57 -7.68 -23.13
CA ALA A 74 -24.34 -8.00 -21.92
C ALA A 74 -23.58 -7.64 -20.66
N MET A 75 -24.28 -7.03 -19.70
CA MET A 75 -23.75 -6.65 -18.39
C MET A 75 -24.67 -7.19 -17.29
N SER A 76 -24.09 -7.58 -16.18
CA SER A 76 -24.83 -7.95 -14.98
C SER A 76 -25.34 -6.72 -14.22
N ALA A 77 -26.33 -6.91 -13.35
CA ALA A 77 -26.52 -5.97 -12.24
C ALA A 77 -25.25 -5.93 -11.37
N PRO A 78 -24.94 -4.78 -10.77
CA PRO A 78 -23.82 -4.67 -9.82
C PRO A 78 -24.07 -5.56 -8.60
N ALA A 79 -23.01 -6.23 -8.14
CA ALA A 79 -22.97 -6.90 -6.84
C ALA A 79 -21.96 -6.19 -5.95
N THR A 80 -22.25 -6.06 -4.66
CA THR A 80 -21.34 -5.40 -3.72
C THR A 80 -20.68 -6.42 -2.80
N PHE A 81 -19.43 -6.14 -2.40
CA PHE A 81 -18.67 -6.93 -1.46
C PHE A 81 -17.65 -6.08 -0.72
N ARG A 82 -17.16 -6.62 0.40
CA ARG A 82 -16.01 -6.11 1.14
C ARG A 82 -15.04 -7.25 1.37
N VAL A 83 -13.78 -6.94 1.62
CA VAL A 83 -12.79 -7.95 1.96
C VAL A 83 -12.26 -7.68 3.36
N ALA A 84 -12.61 -8.56 4.29
CA ALA A 84 -11.97 -8.60 5.61
C ALA A 84 -10.57 -9.18 5.42
N ARG A 85 -9.53 -8.36 5.55
CA ARG A 85 -8.15 -8.80 5.48
C ARG A 85 -7.61 -9.08 6.86
N GLU A 86 -7.08 -10.29 7.04
CA GLU A 86 -6.21 -10.59 8.17
C GLU A 86 -4.81 -10.09 7.85
N TRP A 87 -4.32 -9.18 8.69
CA TRP A 87 -2.97 -8.67 8.60
C TRP A 87 -2.04 -9.45 9.50
N ARG A 88 -1.07 -10.16 8.91
CA ARG A 88 -0.04 -10.91 9.64
C ARG A 88 1.16 -10.02 9.92
N LEU A 89 1.55 -9.92 11.18
CA LEU A 89 2.75 -9.19 11.58
C LEU A 89 4.00 -9.86 11.01
N LEU A 90 4.83 -9.10 10.31
CA LEU A 90 6.14 -9.51 9.80
C LEU A 90 7.26 -9.09 10.75
N ALA A 91 7.26 -7.83 11.14
CA ALA A 91 8.26 -7.26 12.02
C ALA A 91 7.66 -6.14 12.86
N GLN A 92 8.26 -5.91 14.01
CA GLN A 92 8.00 -4.76 14.88
C GLN A 92 9.31 -4.28 15.48
N GLN A 93 9.48 -2.97 15.52
CA GLN A 93 10.58 -2.31 16.21
C GLN A 93 10.01 -1.19 17.07
N ASP A 94 10.37 -1.21 18.35
CA ASP A 94 10.10 -0.10 19.26
C ASP A 94 11.25 0.89 19.17
N ASP A 95 10.92 2.17 19.26
CA ASP A 95 11.86 3.29 19.26
C ASP A 95 11.80 4.03 20.59
N PRO A 96 12.94 4.44 21.16
CA PRO A 96 12.94 5.14 22.46
C PRO A 96 12.20 6.47 22.39
N GLU A 97 11.33 6.71 23.34
CA GLU A 97 10.65 8.01 23.45
C GLU A 97 11.65 9.11 23.81
N GLY A 98 11.65 10.18 23.03
CA GLY A 98 12.41 11.36 23.37
C GLY A 98 13.78 11.46 22.73
N ASP A 99 14.09 10.66 21.75
CA ASP A 99 15.37 10.66 21.04
C ASP A 99 15.36 11.41 19.70
N ASP A 100 14.26 12.08 19.37
CA ASP A 100 14.07 12.95 18.20
C ASP A 100 15.03 14.15 18.12
N ALA A 101 15.95 14.26 19.08
CA ALA A 101 17.06 15.21 19.05
C ALA A 101 18.28 14.73 18.23
N GLY A 102 18.18 13.57 17.58
CA GLY A 102 19.22 12.93 16.78
C GLY A 102 20.34 12.30 17.63
N PRO A 103 21.29 11.58 16.98
CA PRO A 103 22.30 10.77 17.67
C PRO A 103 23.16 11.57 18.67
N ASP A 104 23.41 12.84 18.38
CA ASP A 104 24.23 13.73 19.20
C ASP A 104 23.39 14.63 20.12
N GLY A 105 22.07 14.48 20.14
CA GLY A 105 21.17 15.33 20.90
C GLY A 105 21.17 16.80 20.43
N ARG A 106 21.57 17.08 19.19
CA ARG A 106 21.76 18.45 18.68
C ARG A 106 20.60 19.00 17.87
N TYR A 107 19.76 18.12 17.32
CA TYR A 107 18.61 18.56 16.55
C TYR A 107 17.60 19.27 17.45
N ARG A 108 17.01 20.30 16.90
CA ARG A 108 15.98 21.08 17.58
C ARG A 108 14.88 21.38 16.58
N TYR A 109 13.66 21.29 17.05
CA TYR A 109 12.53 21.78 16.27
C TYR A 109 12.67 23.27 15.98
N PRO A 110 12.19 23.75 14.85
CA PRO A 110 12.16 25.18 14.57
C PRO A 110 11.46 25.95 15.71
N ALA A 111 12.02 27.11 16.04
CA ALA A 111 11.47 27.98 17.08
C ALA A 111 10.32 28.87 16.57
N ASP A 112 9.88 28.67 15.33
CA ASP A 112 8.80 29.42 14.72
C ASP A 112 7.47 29.15 15.46
N PRO A 113 6.64 30.19 15.73
CA PRO A 113 5.35 30.02 16.38
C PRO A 113 4.36 29.12 15.61
N GLY A 114 4.49 29.01 14.29
CA GLY A 114 3.69 28.13 13.45
C GLY A 114 4.18 26.68 13.44
N TRP A 115 5.24 26.35 14.16
CA TRP A 115 5.71 24.97 14.29
C TRP A 115 5.14 24.31 15.54
N SER A 116 4.63 23.09 15.41
CA SER A 116 4.13 22.33 16.53
C SER A 116 5.22 22.04 17.57
N ARG A 117 4.88 22.20 18.84
CA ARG A 117 5.73 21.83 19.98
C ARG A 117 5.48 20.41 20.50
N GLU A 118 4.61 19.68 19.82
CA GLU A 118 4.16 18.34 20.25
C GLU A 118 5.09 17.21 19.84
N ARG A 119 6.32 17.51 19.41
CA ARG A 119 7.33 16.51 19.01
C ARG A 119 6.85 15.57 17.90
N PRO A 120 6.44 16.08 16.73
CA PRO A 120 5.89 15.25 15.65
C PRO A 120 6.92 14.32 14.98
N GLY A 121 8.22 14.53 15.21
CA GLY A 121 9.29 13.68 14.69
C GLY A 121 9.64 12.49 15.58
N ASP A 122 9.10 12.42 16.80
CA ASP A 122 9.39 11.36 17.76
C ASP A 122 8.58 10.10 17.40
N LEU A 123 9.24 9.17 16.73
CA LEU A 123 8.70 7.86 16.38
C LEU A 123 8.77 6.98 17.63
N ARG A 124 7.76 6.16 17.89
CA ARG A 124 7.70 5.29 19.07
C ARG A 124 7.73 3.83 18.72
N ARG A 125 7.16 3.49 17.56
CA ARG A 125 7.11 2.11 17.09
C ARG A 125 6.82 2.07 15.62
N VAL A 126 7.41 1.08 14.96
CA VAL A 126 7.03 0.69 13.60
C VAL A 126 6.62 -0.75 13.58
N ARG A 127 5.54 -1.05 12.86
CA ARG A 127 5.09 -2.40 12.56
C ARG A 127 5.00 -2.59 11.06
N ALA A 128 5.48 -3.72 10.58
CA ALA A 128 5.30 -4.17 9.22
C ALA A 128 4.37 -5.37 9.20
N LEU A 129 3.31 -5.31 8.41
CA LEU A 129 2.31 -6.36 8.29
C LEU A 129 2.08 -6.69 6.81
N THR A 130 1.67 -7.92 6.54
CA THR A 130 1.32 -8.37 5.19
C THR A 130 -0.04 -9.03 5.13
N SER A 131 -0.72 -8.87 4.01
CA SER A 131 -1.94 -9.58 3.69
C SER A 131 -2.12 -9.64 2.17
N GLY A 132 -2.27 -10.87 1.63
CA GLY A 132 -2.51 -11.07 0.20
C GLY A 132 -1.46 -10.41 -0.71
N GLY A 133 -0.19 -10.36 -0.30
CA GLY A 133 0.88 -9.72 -1.06
C GLY A 133 1.01 -8.20 -0.87
N SER A 134 0.07 -7.56 -0.19
CA SER A 134 0.18 -6.15 0.22
C SER A 134 1.08 -6.01 1.45
N LEU A 135 1.76 -4.87 1.56
CA LEU A 135 2.54 -4.48 2.73
C LEU A 135 1.87 -3.31 3.43
N ARG A 136 1.71 -3.40 4.75
CA ARG A 136 1.27 -2.31 5.60
C ARG A 136 2.36 -1.95 6.58
N LEU A 137 2.67 -0.66 6.66
CA LEU A 137 3.52 -0.09 7.70
C LEU A 137 2.63 0.75 8.63
N GLU A 138 2.75 0.52 9.92
CA GLU A 138 2.09 1.33 10.94
C GLU A 138 3.17 2.05 11.73
N LEU A 139 3.14 3.39 11.69
CA LEU A 139 4.05 4.26 12.41
C LEU A 139 3.29 4.83 13.61
N GLU A 140 3.69 4.44 14.81
CA GLU A 140 3.18 5.03 16.06
C GLU A 140 4.10 6.17 16.46
N MET A 141 3.55 7.38 16.54
CA MET A 141 4.28 8.60 16.80
C MET A 141 4.03 9.09 18.23
N HIS A 142 4.91 9.93 18.74
CA HIS A 142 4.62 10.68 19.98
C HIS A 142 3.42 11.59 19.78
N SER A 143 3.36 12.29 18.65
CA SER A 143 2.20 13.05 18.21
C SER A 143 2.03 13.01 16.68
N VAL A 144 0.81 13.21 16.21
CA VAL A 144 0.50 13.41 14.80
C VAL A 144 -0.23 14.74 14.66
N VAL A 145 0.45 15.71 14.07
CA VAL A 145 -0.06 17.08 13.92
C VAL A 145 -0.52 17.34 12.48
N SER A 146 -1.46 18.26 12.31
CA SER A 146 -1.97 18.71 11.02
C SER A 146 -2.34 20.21 11.12
N GLU A 147 -1.37 21.04 11.46
CA GLU A 147 -1.58 22.46 11.66
C GLU A 147 -1.68 23.24 10.35
N TRP A 148 -1.02 22.73 9.30
CA TRP A 148 -1.00 23.35 7.98
C TRP A 148 -2.02 22.74 7.01
N ASN A 149 -2.90 21.85 7.51
CA ASN A 149 -3.93 21.17 6.71
C ASN A 149 -3.38 20.48 5.44
N ALA A 150 -2.28 19.79 5.58
CA ALA A 150 -1.67 19.04 4.51
C ALA A 150 -2.61 17.93 3.98
N PRO A 151 -2.63 17.66 2.65
CA PRO A 151 -3.54 16.69 2.05
C PRO A 151 -3.35 15.25 2.55
N SER A 152 -2.16 14.91 3.05
CA SER A 152 -1.90 13.59 3.66
C SER A 152 -2.49 13.43 5.07
N GLY A 153 -3.10 14.48 5.64
CA GLY A 153 -3.73 14.45 6.97
C GLY A 153 -2.76 14.64 8.14
N PHE A 154 -1.47 14.81 7.89
CA PHE A 154 -0.43 15.15 8.86
C PHE A 154 0.61 16.08 8.25
N ASP A 155 1.37 16.78 9.06
CA ASP A 155 2.45 17.66 8.63
C ASP A 155 3.60 17.68 9.66
N HIS A 156 4.60 18.56 9.48
CA HIS A 156 5.78 18.75 10.32
C HIS A 156 6.79 17.60 10.33
N VAL A 157 6.48 16.45 9.73
CA VAL A 157 7.38 15.30 9.60
C VAL A 157 7.27 14.72 8.18
N ALA A 158 8.37 14.15 7.71
CA ALA A 158 8.43 13.39 6.48
C ALA A 158 9.23 12.10 6.70
N PHE A 159 8.79 11.04 6.06
CA PHE A 159 9.43 9.73 6.13
C PHE A 159 9.99 9.35 4.77
N THR A 160 11.19 8.78 4.78
CA THR A 160 11.73 8.04 3.65
C THR A 160 11.92 6.60 4.08
N VAL A 161 11.21 5.69 3.42
CA VAL A 161 11.29 4.25 3.71
C VAL A 161 11.95 3.54 2.53
N TYR A 162 12.96 2.75 2.81
CA TYR A 162 13.65 1.91 1.83
C TYR A 162 13.23 0.46 2.04
N LEU A 163 12.76 -0.21 0.99
CA LEU A 163 12.31 -1.59 1.01
C LEU A 163 13.24 -2.46 0.18
N GLY A 164 13.98 -3.34 0.83
CA GLY A 164 14.77 -4.38 0.18
C GLY A 164 13.98 -5.68 0.05
N LEU A 165 14.02 -6.31 -1.12
CA LEU A 165 13.37 -7.58 -1.37
C LEU A 165 14.38 -8.72 -1.33
N PRO A 166 14.11 -9.80 -0.60
CA PRO A 166 14.99 -10.96 -0.55
C PRO A 166 15.26 -11.53 -1.95
N GLY A 167 16.52 -11.89 -2.19
CA GLY A 167 16.93 -12.52 -3.44
C GLY A 167 16.95 -11.61 -4.68
N ARG A 168 16.70 -10.31 -4.53
CA ARG A 168 16.84 -9.31 -5.60
C ARG A 168 18.04 -8.42 -5.34
N SER A 169 18.77 -8.09 -6.40
CA SER A 169 19.73 -6.98 -6.35
C SER A 169 18.98 -5.66 -6.25
N GLY A 170 19.59 -4.66 -5.64
CA GLY A 170 18.99 -3.34 -5.48
C GLY A 170 20.03 -2.24 -5.40
N ALA A 171 19.60 -1.01 -5.23
CA ALA A 171 20.45 0.15 -5.05
C ALA A 171 20.91 0.29 -3.59
N THR A 172 22.09 0.83 -3.38
CA THR A 172 22.62 1.19 -2.05
C THR A 172 22.62 2.69 -1.82
N LEU A 173 22.69 3.48 -2.91
CA LEU A 173 22.64 4.93 -2.84
C LEU A 173 21.27 5.40 -2.33
N MET A 174 21.27 6.38 -1.45
CA MET A 174 20.05 7.04 -0.94
C MET A 174 19.83 8.35 -1.72
N PRO A 175 18.93 8.37 -2.71
CA PRO A 175 18.69 9.54 -3.55
C PRO A 175 18.34 10.79 -2.74
N LEU A 176 18.88 11.94 -3.12
CA LEU A 176 18.64 13.26 -2.51
C LEU A 176 19.09 13.38 -1.03
N GLN A 177 19.79 12.37 -0.49
CA GLN A 177 20.22 12.37 0.92
C GLN A 177 21.75 12.41 1.08
N ASN A 178 22.50 12.38 -0.02
CA ASN A 178 23.97 12.34 -0.01
C ASN A 178 24.53 11.25 0.91
N ALA A 179 23.91 10.09 0.88
CA ALA A 179 24.25 8.95 1.73
C ALA A 179 24.08 7.63 0.98
N THR A 180 24.61 6.56 1.58
CA THR A 180 24.40 5.18 1.14
C THR A 180 23.88 4.35 2.30
N LEU A 181 23.15 3.29 2.00
CA LEU A 181 22.76 2.30 3.00
C LEU A 181 24.03 1.62 3.57
N PRO A 182 23.95 1.13 4.82
CA PRO A 182 25.01 0.32 5.41
C PRO A 182 25.37 -0.89 4.54
N ASP A 183 26.61 -1.39 4.69
CA ASP A 183 27.10 -2.55 3.97
C ASP A 183 26.18 -3.77 4.11
N GLY A 184 25.93 -4.44 3.00
CA GLY A 184 25.06 -5.60 2.93
C GLY A 184 23.57 -5.27 2.78
N LEU A 185 23.18 -4.02 2.87
CA LEU A 185 21.80 -3.57 2.66
C LEU A 185 21.63 -2.94 1.28
N HIS A 186 20.46 -3.17 0.70
CA HIS A 186 20.06 -2.59 -0.57
C HIS A 186 18.56 -2.35 -0.58
N TRP A 187 18.08 -1.55 -1.52
CA TRP A 187 16.67 -1.29 -1.68
C TRP A 187 16.21 -1.50 -3.12
N ASN A 188 14.96 -1.95 -3.25
CA ASN A 188 14.27 -2.11 -4.53
C ASN A 188 13.18 -1.06 -4.71
N TYR A 189 12.57 -0.63 -3.60
CA TYR A 189 11.56 0.42 -3.59
C TYR A 189 11.90 1.47 -2.53
N ARG A 190 11.63 2.72 -2.87
CA ARG A 190 11.76 3.86 -1.97
C ARG A 190 10.41 4.56 -1.90
N LEU A 191 9.95 4.77 -0.68
CA LEU A 191 8.72 5.48 -0.40
C LEU A 191 9.05 6.79 0.30
N ARG A 192 8.59 7.91 -0.24
CA ARG A 192 8.73 9.23 0.37
C ARG A 192 7.34 9.77 0.71
N ILE A 193 7.08 9.96 2.00
CA ILE A 193 5.79 10.37 2.54
C ILE A 193 5.98 11.59 3.42
N GLY A 194 5.10 12.55 3.26
CA GLY A 194 5.01 13.77 4.07
C GLY A 194 3.67 14.43 3.82
N GLY A 195 3.44 15.57 4.41
CA GLY A 195 2.17 16.27 4.29
C GLY A 195 1.70 16.49 2.85
N TRP A 196 2.63 16.78 1.94
CA TRP A 196 2.39 17.05 0.50
C TRP A 196 3.12 16.07 -0.41
N ALA A 197 3.69 15.01 0.14
CA ALA A 197 4.43 14.02 -0.62
C ALA A 197 3.88 12.63 -0.37
N ASN A 198 3.63 11.89 -1.45
CA ASN A 198 3.34 10.47 -1.45
C ASN A 198 3.88 9.89 -2.74
N ALA A 199 5.14 9.49 -2.75
CA ALA A 199 5.84 9.00 -3.93
C ALA A 199 6.45 7.64 -3.65
N LEU A 200 6.10 6.65 -4.47
CA LEU A 200 6.73 5.32 -4.51
C LEU A 200 7.58 5.24 -5.78
N THR A 201 8.85 4.89 -5.63
CA THR A 201 9.79 4.74 -6.75
C THR A 201 10.51 3.41 -6.65
N GLY A 202 10.80 2.80 -7.80
CA GLY A 202 11.70 1.65 -7.93
C GLY A 202 13.16 2.11 -8.04
N ALA A 203 14.09 1.22 -7.72
CA ALA A 203 15.53 1.50 -7.74
C ALA A 203 16.11 1.74 -9.15
N ASP A 204 15.38 1.35 -10.20
CA ASP A 204 15.83 1.52 -11.58
C ASP A 204 15.99 3.01 -11.93
N GLY A 205 17.16 3.39 -12.41
CA GLY A 205 17.47 4.77 -12.75
C GLY A 205 17.69 5.69 -11.55
N ALA A 206 17.76 5.16 -10.33
CA ALA A 206 18.08 5.95 -9.15
C ALA A 206 19.52 6.47 -9.18
N ALA A 207 19.70 7.75 -8.86
CA ALA A 207 20.98 8.44 -8.79
C ALA A 207 20.98 9.44 -7.63
N ALA A 208 22.10 10.10 -7.40
CA ALA A 208 22.24 11.07 -6.30
C ALA A 208 21.18 12.21 -6.37
N ASP A 209 20.80 12.60 -7.57
CA ASP A 209 19.83 13.66 -7.89
C ASP A 209 18.52 13.14 -8.51
N HIS A 210 18.35 11.81 -8.59
CA HIS A 210 17.17 11.19 -9.21
C HIS A 210 16.61 10.07 -8.35
N GLU A 211 15.32 10.13 -8.03
CA GLU A 211 14.65 9.24 -7.06
C GLU A 211 14.44 7.79 -7.57
N GLY A 212 14.64 7.53 -8.85
CA GLY A 212 14.34 6.26 -9.52
C GLY A 212 13.05 6.31 -10.34
N THR A 213 12.59 5.16 -10.81
CA THR A 213 11.42 5.05 -11.68
C THR A 213 10.13 5.07 -10.86
N PRO A 214 9.14 5.95 -11.15
CA PRO A 214 7.86 5.96 -10.47
C PRO A 214 7.13 4.62 -10.55
N VAL A 215 6.51 4.20 -9.44
CA VAL A 215 5.72 2.97 -9.34
C VAL A 215 4.25 3.33 -9.12
N SER A 216 3.36 2.64 -9.82
CA SER A 216 1.91 2.79 -9.71
C SER A 216 1.24 1.43 -9.49
N PRO A 217 0.23 1.36 -8.65
CA PRO A 217 -0.31 2.42 -7.82
C PRO A 217 0.65 2.83 -6.70
N GLY A 218 0.52 4.07 -6.22
CA GLY A 218 1.27 4.57 -5.06
C GLY A 218 0.78 3.99 -3.73
N ALA A 219 1.37 4.46 -2.63
CA ALA A 219 0.94 4.09 -1.30
C ALA A 219 -0.41 4.75 -0.94
N GLN A 220 -1.20 4.05 -0.13
CA GLN A 220 -2.36 4.60 0.55
C GLN A 220 -1.97 5.04 1.95
N LEU A 221 -2.53 6.17 2.37
CA LEU A 221 -2.27 6.76 3.68
C LEU A 221 -3.58 6.85 4.47
N GLU A 222 -3.54 6.37 5.71
CA GLU A 222 -4.57 6.58 6.70
C GLU A 222 -3.94 7.20 7.94
N VAL A 223 -4.57 8.23 8.49
CA VAL A 223 -4.05 8.95 9.65
C VAL A 223 -5.08 8.91 10.77
N ASP A 224 -4.72 8.26 11.87
CA ASP A 224 -5.48 8.28 13.12
C ASP A 224 -4.73 9.13 14.15
N ARG A 225 -5.13 10.39 14.26
CA ARG A 225 -4.51 11.34 15.21
C ARG A 225 -4.80 10.99 16.66
N ALA A 226 -5.95 10.39 16.94
CA ALA A 226 -6.30 9.97 18.30
C ALA A 226 -5.43 8.80 18.76
N ALA A 227 -5.20 7.84 17.88
CA ALA A 227 -4.28 6.73 18.12
C ALA A 227 -2.80 7.11 17.86
N ARG A 228 -2.51 8.34 17.38
CA ARG A 228 -1.17 8.82 17.02
C ARG A 228 -0.49 7.93 15.99
N ARG A 229 -1.24 7.43 15.02
CA ARG A 229 -0.76 6.44 14.04
C ARG A 229 -0.93 6.93 12.61
N ILE A 230 0.13 6.71 11.83
CA ILE A 230 0.13 6.85 10.38
C ILE A 230 0.22 5.45 9.81
N THR A 231 -0.76 5.04 9.02
CA THR A 231 -0.79 3.75 8.34
C THR A 231 -0.52 3.95 6.86
N ILE A 232 0.43 3.19 6.33
CA ILE A 232 0.87 3.23 4.95
C ILE A 232 0.60 1.85 4.35
N THR A 233 -0.21 1.75 3.33
CA THR A 233 -0.47 0.48 2.64
C THR A 233 0.05 0.53 1.21
N LEU A 234 0.92 -0.41 0.88
CA LEU A 234 1.42 -0.65 -0.47
C LEU A 234 0.65 -1.86 -1.02
N PRO A 235 -0.14 -1.69 -2.09
CA PRO A 235 -0.87 -2.80 -2.68
C PRO A 235 0.07 -3.80 -3.35
N ALA A 236 -0.36 -5.05 -3.44
CA ALA A 236 0.45 -6.16 -3.97
C ALA A 236 0.97 -5.91 -5.39
N ASP A 237 0.14 -5.32 -6.24
CA ASP A 237 0.50 -5.02 -7.64
C ASP A 237 1.52 -3.88 -7.79
N ALA A 238 1.66 -2.99 -6.79
CA ALA A 238 2.73 -1.99 -6.75
C ALA A 238 4.11 -2.62 -6.51
N LEU A 239 4.15 -3.74 -5.82
CA LEU A 239 5.37 -4.40 -5.38
C LEU A 239 5.72 -5.64 -6.23
N GLY A 240 4.86 -5.97 -7.21
CA GLY A 240 4.92 -7.21 -7.99
C GLY A 240 4.50 -8.43 -7.17
N ASP A 241 4.02 -9.49 -7.81
CA ASP A 241 3.35 -10.66 -7.23
C ASP A 241 4.16 -11.50 -6.21
N GLN A 242 5.18 -10.96 -5.55
CA GLN A 242 6.17 -11.75 -4.82
C GLN A 242 6.21 -11.56 -3.29
N PHE A 243 5.24 -10.89 -2.69
CA PHE A 243 5.21 -10.70 -1.23
C PHE A 243 4.67 -11.91 -0.42
N GLY A 244 4.65 -13.09 -0.98
CA GLY A 244 4.23 -14.31 -0.26
C GLY A 244 5.13 -14.72 0.90
N VAL A 245 6.42 -14.35 0.88
CA VAL A 245 7.41 -14.69 1.92
C VAL A 245 8.42 -13.55 1.98
N LEU A 246 8.32 -12.68 2.99
CA LEU A 246 9.23 -11.55 3.14
C LEU A 246 9.96 -11.58 4.48
N ASP A 247 11.30 -11.61 4.38
CA ASP A 247 12.16 -10.96 5.34
C ASP A 247 12.33 -9.50 4.88
N ILE A 248 11.67 -8.57 5.55
CA ILE A 248 11.82 -7.14 5.30
C ILE A 248 12.87 -6.62 6.26
N GLY A 249 13.98 -6.12 5.72
CA GLY A 249 14.87 -5.25 6.45
C GLY A 249 14.29 -3.83 6.42
N ILE A 250 13.79 -3.33 7.52
CA ILE A 250 13.39 -1.93 7.67
C ILE A 250 14.52 -1.23 8.40
N LEU A 251 15.10 -0.22 7.76
CA LEU A 251 16.09 0.68 8.36
C LEU A 251 15.42 1.99 8.70
N TRP A 252 15.69 2.47 9.87
CA TRP A 252 15.26 3.75 10.41
C TRP A 252 16.35 4.81 10.24
#